data_cf4ac3d70b3a27c0c489c372f75d3584
#
_entry.id   cf4ac3d70b3a27c0c489c372f75d3584
#
_cell.length_a   1.000
_cell.length_b   1.000
_cell.length_c   1.000
_cell.angle_alpha   90.00
_cell.angle_beta   90.00
_cell.angle_gamma   90.00
#
_symmetry.space_group_name_H-M   'P 1'
#
loop_
_entity.id
_entity.type
_entity.pdbx_description
1 polymer ?
#
loop_
_entity_poly.entity_id
_entity_poly.type
_entity_poly.pdbx_seq_one_letter_code
_entity_poly.pdbx_strand_id
1 'polypeptide(L)'
;MKTRFIYTLLIGFLLVSCGETAEHKSKKENLREGIMAYEDSLAKLQKDPKKAAKITSLAQIELVNRLLAYSRAFPEDTFSADCLFKTHMIYEHLRAPREARAYGDTLLQRFPNYKNRLLVIESLGSSYDINEPRDTAMVRKYYDLLLKEPKVPAEKKKDIKARLARLDLTFEAYILNQNSGLIGQGN
;
A
#
# COMPACT_ATOMS: atom_id res chain seq x y z
N MET A 1 58.89 -48.46 -16.63
CA MET A 1 58.64 -47.00 -16.72
C MET A 1 57.16 -46.83 -16.92
N LYS A 2 56.40 -46.42 -15.88
CA LYS A 2 54.95 -46.22 -15.91
C LYS A 2 54.68 -44.77 -15.62
N THR A 3 54.32 -44.02 -16.65
CA THR A 3 53.93 -42.62 -16.56
C THR A 3 52.48 -42.54 -16.04
N ARG A 4 52.30 -41.97 -14.87
CA ARG A 4 51.01 -41.68 -14.29
C ARG A 4 50.51 -40.33 -14.84
N PHE A 5 49.44 -40.37 -15.64
CA PHE A 5 48.69 -39.18 -16.01
C PHE A 5 47.78 -38.80 -14.85
N ILE A 6 48.02 -37.66 -14.24
CA ILE A 6 47.16 -37.03 -13.25
C ILE A 6 46.23 -36.11 -14.02
N TYR A 7 44.99 -36.51 -14.20
CA TYR A 7 43.91 -35.64 -14.67
C TYR A 7 43.46 -34.76 -13.51
N THR A 8 43.90 -33.53 -13.52
CA THR A 8 43.36 -32.50 -12.64
C THR A 8 42.04 -32.01 -13.23
N LEU A 9 40.92 -32.50 -12.67
CA LEU A 9 39.57 -32.06 -13.00
C LEU A 9 39.37 -30.67 -12.39
N LEU A 10 39.54 -29.64 -13.21
CA LEU A 10 39.25 -28.24 -12.84
C LEU A 10 37.76 -28.05 -12.89
N ILE A 11 37.08 -28.24 -11.74
CA ILE A 11 35.65 -27.90 -11.59
C ILE A 11 35.59 -26.37 -11.54
N GLY A 12 35.31 -25.79 -12.71
CA GLY A 12 34.97 -24.38 -12.80
C GLY A 12 33.62 -24.13 -12.12
N PHE A 13 33.66 -23.60 -10.91
CA PHE A 13 32.52 -23.05 -10.23
C PHE A 13 32.10 -21.79 -11.00
N LEU A 14 31.15 -21.94 -11.94
CA LEU A 14 30.45 -20.83 -12.54
C LEU A 14 29.59 -20.22 -11.43
N LEU A 15 30.13 -19.21 -10.74
CA LEU A 15 29.37 -18.25 -9.97
C LEU A 15 28.49 -17.52 -10.98
N VAL A 16 27.27 -17.99 -11.14
CA VAL A 16 26.20 -17.21 -11.75
C VAL A 16 25.94 -16.07 -10.78
N SER A 17 26.72 -15.01 -10.92
CA SER A 17 26.41 -13.72 -10.34
C SER A 17 25.07 -13.30 -10.96
N CYS A 18 23.98 -13.39 -10.20
CA CYS A 18 22.74 -12.72 -10.51
C CYS A 18 22.96 -11.19 -10.43
N GLY A 19 23.81 -10.65 -11.29
CA GLY A 19 23.93 -9.22 -11.52
C GLY A 19 22.78 -8.81 -12.42
N GLU A 20 22.02 -7.83 -12.01
CA GLU A 20 21.08 -7.13 -12.88
C GLU A 20 21.79 -6.78 -14.19
N THR A 21 21.26 -7.22 -15.34
CA THR A 21 21.84 -6.86 -16.63
C THR A 21 21.81 -5.33 -16.80
N ALA A 22 22.77 -4.77 -17.55
CA ALA A 22 22.82 -3.32 -17.79
C ALA A 22 21.49 -2.80 -18.40
N GLU A 23 20.85 -3.58 -19.25
CA GLU A 23 19.54 -3.26 -19.85
C GLU A 23 18.44 -3.23 -18.79
N HIS A 24 18.40 -4.20 -17.88
CA HIS A 24 17.42 -4.26 -16.81
C HIS A 24 17.58 -3.09 -15.82
N LYS A 25 18.82 -2.72 -15.50
CA LYS A 25 19.14 -1.56 -14.68
C LYS A 25 18.69 -0.26 -15.35
N SER A 26 19.00 -0.08 -16.65
CA SER A 26 18.57 1.08 -17.42
C SER A 26 17.04 1.21 -17.49
N LYS A 27 16.30 0.11 -17.71
CA LYS A 27 14.85 0.09 -17.69
C LYS A 27 14.27 0.51 -16.34
N LYS A 28 14.86 0.04 -15.25
CA LYS A 28 14.45 0.36 -13.88
C LYS A 28 14.61 1.85 -13.59
N GLU A 29 15.75 2.42 -13.94
CA GLU A 29 16.05 3.83 -13.79
C GLU A 29 15.09 4.70 -14.62
N ASN A 30 14.89 4.39 -15.89
CA ASN A 30 13.99 5.12 -16.79
C ASN A 30 12.54 5.15 -16.28
N LEU A 31 12.00 4.01 -15.82
CA LEU A 31 10.65 3.97 -15.26
C LEU A 31 10.54 4.80 -13.98
N ARG A 32 11.54 4.73 -13.10
CA ARG A 32 11.57 5.49 -11.85
C ARG A 32 11.65 7.00 -12.12
N GLU A 33 12.54 7.43 -13.00
CA GLU A 33 12.68 8.83 -13.42
C GLU A 33 11.39 9.36 -14.06
N GLY A 34 10.75 8.54 -14.91
CA GLY A 34 9.47 8.90 -15.52
C GLY A 34 8.35 9.10 -14.51
N ILE A 35 8.32 8.31 -13.40
CA ILE A 35 7.40 8.49 -12.29
C ILE A 35 7.71 9.81 -11.57
N MET A 36 8.97 10.01 -11.16
CA MET A 36 9.37 11.20 -10.41
C MET A 36 9.12 12.49 -11.18
N ALA A 37 9.47 12.53 -12.47
CA ALA A 37 9.21 13.68 -13.33
C ALA A 37 7.71 14.00 -13.45
N TYR A 38 6.87 12.97 -13.53
CA TYR A 38 5.41 13.15 -13.58
C TYR A 38 4.86 13.65 -12.25
N GLU A 39 5.29 13.08 -11.12
CA GLU A 39 4.93 13.57 -9.77
C GLU A 39 5.32 15.04 -9.57
N ASP A 40 6.53 15.43 -9.98
CA ASP A 40 7.00 16.80 -9.91
C ASP A 40 6.13 17.75 -10.76
N SER A 41 5.68 17.28 -11.94
CA SER A 41 4.77 18.07 -12.78
C SER A 41 3.42 18.30 -12.10
N LEU A 42 2.84 17.28 -11.46
CA LEU A 42 1.60 17.41 -10.71
C LEU A 42 1.77 18.31 -9.48
N ALA A 43 2.87 18.16 -8.75
CA ALA A 43 3.17 18.99 -7.58
C ALA A 43 3.33 20.48 -7.95
N LYS A 44 3.93 20.78 -9.09
CA LYS A 44 4.00 22.17 -9.63
C LYS A 44 2.62 22.74 -9.97
N LEU A 45 1.74 21.91 -10.55
CA LEU A 45 0.34 22.33 -10.80
C LEU A 45 -0.42 22.58 -9.51
N GLN A 46 -0.21 21.75 -8.48
CA GLN A 46 -0.89 21.86 -7.20
C GLN A 46 -0.53 23.13 -6.43
N LYS A 47 0.68 23.63 -6.58
CA LYS A 47 1.15 24.86 -5.89
C LYS A 47 0.47 26.14 -6.42
N ASP A 48 -0.09 26.12 -7.61
CA ASP A 48 -0.81 27.24 -8.21
C ASP A 48 -2.32 26.98 -8.14
N PRO A 49 -3.09 27.70 -7.32
CA PRO A 49 -4.53 27.48 -7.17
C PRO A 49 -5.31 27.52 -8.48
N LYS A 50 -4.84 28.35 -9.45
CA LYS A 50 -5.48 28.44 -10.78
C LYS A 50 -5.20 27.22 -11.66
N LYS A 51 -4.10 26.51 -11.39
CA LYS A 51 -3.69 25.32 -12.12
C LYS A 51 -4.06 24.02 -11.40
N ALA A 52 -4.27 24.06 -10.09
CA ALA A 52 -4.66 22.90 -9.30
C ALA A 52 -5.94 22.21 -9.84
N ALA A 53 -6.90 23.00 -10.34
CA ALA A 53 -8.11 22.48 -10.98
C ALA A 53 -7.83 21.66 -12.27
N LYS A 54 -6.61 21.73 -12.83
CA LYS A 54 -6.17 20.92 -13.98
C LYS A 54 -5.71 19.51 -13.59
N ILE A 55 -5.53 19.26 -12.28
CA ILE A 55 -5.22 17.92 -11.79
C ILE A 55 -6.52 17.13 -11.77
N THR A 56 -6.83 16.53 -12.89
CA THR A 56 -8.04 15.73 -13.07
C THR A 56 -7.84 14.31 -12.56
N SER A 57 -8.94 13.58 -12.36
CA SER A 57 -8.89 12.13 -12.09
C SER A 57 -8.08 11.38 -13.16
N LEU A 58 -8.14 11.84 -14.43
CA LEU A 58 -7.36 11.25 -15.51
C LEU A 58 -5.85 11.38 -15.29
N ALA A 59 -5.38 12.54 -14.82
CA ALA A 59 -3.97 12.75 -14.48
C ALA A 59 -3.52 11.85 -13.32
N GLN A 60 -4.40 11.63 -12.34
CA GLN A 60 -4.13 10.71 -11.24
C GLN A 60 -4.07 9.24 -11.71
N ILE A 61 -4.95 8.83 -12.63
CA ILE A 61 -4.92 7.49 -13.23
C ILE A 61 -3.66 7.30 -14.09
N GLU A 62 -3.20 8.32 -14.80
CA GLU A 62 -1.92 8.24 -15.52
C GLU A 62 -0.74 8.01 -14.57
N LEU A 63 -0.73 8.68 -13.40
CA LEU A 63 0.27 8.38 -12.37
C LEU A 63 0.17 6.93 -11.89
N VAL A 64 -1.04 6.44 -11.61
CA VAL A 64 -1.28 5.03 -11.23
C VAL A 64 -0.71 4.08 -12.28
N ASN A 65 -0.94 4.32 -13.56
CA ASN A 65 -0.44 3.48 -14.65
C ASN A 65 1.09 3.38 -14.62
N ARG A 66 1.79 4.50 -14.40
CA ARG A 66 3.26 4.56 -14.29
C ARG A 66 3.76 3.79 -13.05
N LEU A 67 3.13 4.01 -11.89
CA LEU A 67 3.45 3.32 -10.64
C LEU A 67 3.28 1.80 -10.78
N LEU A 68 2.18 1.36 -11.40
CA LEU A 68 1.91 -0.06 -11.62
C LEU A 68 2.83 -0.68 -12.68
N ALA A 69 3.22 0.07 -13.72
CA ALA A 69 4.20 -0.40 -14.70
C ALA A 69 5.54 -0.73 -14.02
N TYR A 70 6.00 0.13 -13.12
CA TYR A 70 7.19 -0.15 -12.32
C TYR A 70 7.01 -1.37 -11.42
N SER A 71 5.95 -1.40 -10.61
CA SER A 71 5.70 -2.48 -9.65
C SER A 71 5.53 -3.86 -10.31
N ARG A 72 5.03 -3.92 -11.55
CA ARG A 72 4.94 -5.16 -12.34
C ARG A 72 6.29 -5.58 -12.91
N ALA A 73 7.10 -4.62 -13.36
CA ALA A 73 8.42 -4.89 -13.91
C ALA A 73 9.45 -5.32 -12.84
N PHE A 74 9.32 -4.79 -11.62
CA PHE A 74 10.26 -5.00 -10.51
C PHE A 74 9.52 -5.36 -9.22
N PRO A 75 8.85 -6.53 -9.17
CA PRO A 75 7.93 -6.88 -8.09
C PRO A 75 8.57 -6.93 -6.70
N GLU A 76 9.85 -7.28 -6.60
CA GLU A 76 10.58 -7.41 -5.32
C GLU A 76 11.34 -6.15 -4.91
N ASP A 77 11.32 -5.13 -5.76
CA ASP A 77 12.03 -3.87 -5.47
C ASP A 77 11.34 -3.07 -4.37
N THR A 78 12.13 -2.48 -3.47
CA THR A 78 11.59 -1.67 -2.37
C THR A 78 10.80 -0.45 -2.85
N PHE A 79 11.16 0.12 -4.01
CA PHE A 79 10.40 1.22 -4.61
C PHE A 79 9.02 0.76 -5.10
N SER A 80 8.84 -0.53 -5.41
CA SER A 80 7.52 -1.09 -5.74
C SER A 80 6.55 -1.04 -4.55
N ALA A 81 7.06 -1.11 -3.31
CA ALA A 81 6.22 -0.87 -2.13
C ALA A 81 5.71 0.58 -2.08
N ASP A 82 6.58 1.56 -2.38
CA ASP A 82 6.17 2.96 -2.46
C ASP A 82 5.18 3.18 -3.63
N CYS A 83 5.36 2.50 -4.76
CA CYS A 83 4.42 2.54 -5.88
C CYS A 83 3.04 1.99 -5.49
N LEU A 84 2.97 0.82 -4.86
CA LEU A 84 1.72 0.23 -4.39
C LEU A 84 1.02 1.10 -3.34
N PHE A 85 1.80 1.67 -2.41
CA PHE A 85 1.27 2.60 -1.41
C PHE A 85 0.63 3.84 -2.05
N LYS A 86 1.35 4.49 -2.97
CA LYS A 86 0.82 5.64 -3.71
C LYS A 86 -0.43 5.27 -4.51
N THR A 87 -0.42 4.12 -5.17
CA THR A 87 -1.59 3.61 -5.91
C THR A 87 -2.80 3.43 -4.99
N HIS A 88 -2.62 2.78 -3.82
CA HIS A 88 -3.65 2.65 -2.80
C HIS A 88 -4.23 4.01 -2.39
N MET A 89 -3.37 4.97 -2.04
CA MET A 89 -3.79 6.31 -1.61
C MET A 89 -4.49 7.11 -2.71
N ILE A 90 -4.05 6.97 -3.97
CA ILE A 90 -4.72 7.64 -5.09
C ILE A 90 -6.13 7.09 -5.29
N TYR A 91 -6.33 5.77 -5.22
CA TYR A 91 -7.66 5.18 -5.35
C TYR A 91 -8.58 5.52 -4.16
N GLU A 92 -8.04 5.63 -2.92
CA GLU A 92 -8.81 6.17 -1.78
C GLU A 92 -9.27 7.60 -2.08
N HIS A 93 -8.38 8.45 -2.58
CA HIS A 93 -8.72 9.84 -2.96
C HIS A 93 -9.77 9.90 -4.09
N LEU A 94 -9.69 9.01 -5.06
CA LEU A 94 -10.64 8.89 -6.17
C LEU A 94 -11.99 8.27 -5.77
N ARG A 95 -12.15 7.87 -4.50
CA ARG A 95 -13.32 7.14 -4.00
C ARG A 95 -13.60 5.85 -4.77
N ALA A 96 -12.54 5.13 -5.08
CA ALA A 96 -12.54 3.82 -5.71
C ALA A 96 -12.10 2.74 -4.70
N PRO A 97 -12.94 2.40 -3.70
CA PRO A 97 -12.54 1.59 -2.55
C PRO A 97 -12.16 0.15 -2.92
N ARG A 98 -12.69 -0.40 -4.00
CA ARG A 98 -12.34 -1.76 -4.45
C ARG A 98 -10.88 -1.83 -4.91
N GLU A 99 -10.47 -0.89 -5.74
CA GLU A 99 -9.11 -0.76 -6.25
C GLU A 99 -8.14 -0.41 -5.12
N ALA A 100 -8.52 0.54 -4.26
CA ALA A 100 -7.73 0.92 -3.10
C ALA A 100 -7.44 -0.29 -2.20
N ARG A 101 -8.46 -1.06 -1.84
CA ARG A 101 -8.33 -2.29 -1.04
C ARG A 101 -7.40 -3.30 -1.71
N ALA A 102 -7.58 -3.58 -3.00
CA ALA A 102 -6.78 -4.55 -3.74
C ALA A 102 -5.27 -4.20 -3.71
N TYR A 103 -4.92 -2.93 -3.88
CA TYR A 103 -3.51 -2.51 -3.84
C TYR A 103 -2.96 -2.40 -2.41
N GLY A 104 -3.77 -2.00 -1.44
CA GLY A 104 -3.40 -2.05 -0.02
C GLY A 104 -3.13 -3.47 0.46
N ASP A 105 -4.00 -4.42 0.13
CA ASP A 105 -3.81 -5.85 0.43
C ASP A 105 -2.54 -6.40 -0.23
N THR A 106 -2.33 -6.11 -1.52
CA THR A 106 -1.13 -6.51 -2.26
C THR A 106 0.14 -5.97 -1.61
N LEU A 107 0.12 -4.71 -1.18
CA LEU A 107 1.25 -4.08 -0.48
C LEU A 107 1.58 -4.81 0.82
N LEU A 108 0.57 -5.06 1.67
CA LEU A 108 0.79 -5.73 2.96
C LEU A 108 1.26 -7.19 2.80
N GLN A 109 0.79 -7.87 1.76
CA GLN A 109 1.19 -9.24 1.45
C GLN A 109 2.63 -9.32 0.96
N ARG A 110 3.02 -8.47 0.02
CA ARG A 110 4.35 -8.50 -0.61
C ARG A 110 5.43 -7.82 0.24
N PHE A 111 5.06 -6.79 0.97
CA PHE A 111 5.98 -5.97 1.77
C PHE A 111 5.49 -5.84 3.23
N PRO A 112 5.52 -6.94 4.01
CA PRO A 112 4.95 -6.97 5.37
C PRO A 112 5.64 -5.98 6.33
N ASN A 113 6.89 -5.58 6.05
CA ASN A 113 7.67 -4.63 6.85
C ASN A 113 7.71 -3.20 6.25
N TYR A 114 6.77 -2.88 5.36
CA TYR A 114 6.72 -1.54 4.76
C TYR A 114 6.61 -0.44 5.82
N LYS A 115 7.35 0.66 5.62
CA LYS A 115 7.46 1.78 6.60
C LYS A 115 6.10 2.37 7.03
N ASN A 116 5.13 2.45 6.10
CA ASN A 116 3.79 2.97 6.36
C ASN A 116 2.74 1.85 6.55
N ARG A 117 3.18 0.64 6.91
CA ARG A 117 2.31 -0.53 7.10
C ARG A 117 1.11 -0.23 8.00
N LEU A 118 1.35 0.47 9.12
CA LEU A 118 0.30 0.81 10.08
C LEU A 118 -0.81 1.66 9.44
N LEU A 119 -0.43 2.67 8.66
CA LEU A 119 -1.37 3.53 7.94
C LEU A 119 -2.21 2.73 6.93
N VAL A 120 -1.59 1.80 6.21
CA VAL A 120 -2.30 0.94 5.24
C VAL A 120 -3.30 0.02 5.94
N ILE A 121 -2.93 -0.61 7.07
CA ILE A 121 -3.83 -1.45 7.86
C ILE A 121 -5.05 -0.63 8.35
N GLU A 122 -4.80 0.58 8.81
CA GLU A 122 -5.84 1.48 9.27
C GLU A 122 -6.79 1.89 8.14
N SER A 123 -6.23 2.29 7.00
CA SER A 123 -7.01 2.63 5.80
C SER A 123 -7.88 1.46 5.35
N LEU A 124 -7.32 0.25 5.28
CA LEU A 124 -8.07 -0.96 4.89
C LEU A 124 -9.19 -1.28 5.88
N GLY A 125 -8.91 -1.24 7.20
CA GLY A 125 -9.92 -1.48 8.22
C GLY A 125 -11.10 -0.52 8.10
N SER A 126 -10.81 0.77 7.97
CA SER A 126 -11.82 1.81 7.78
C SER A 126 -12.56 1.66 6.44
N SER A 127 -11.84 1.38 5.36
CA SER A 127 -12.43 1.22 4.04
C SER A 127 -13.44 0.07 4.01
N TYR A 128 -13.12 -1.10 4.60
CA TYR A 128 -14.03 -2.24 4.68
C TYR A 128 -15.22 -2.01 5.62
N ASP A 129 -15.10 -1.11 6.60
CA ASP A 129 -16.18 -0.78 7.54
C ASP A 129 -17.16 0.27 7.00
N ILE A 130 -16.64 1.24 6.25
CA ILE A 130 -17.42 2.42 5.83
C ILE A 130 -17.94 2.29 4.39
N ASN A 131 -17.14 1.75 3.46
CA ASN A 131 -17.48 1.74 2.05
C ASN A 131 -18.13 0.42 1.62
N GLU A 132 -19.10 0.50 0.72
CA GLU A 132 -19.72 -0.68 0.10
C GLU A 132 -18.81 -1.34 -0.99
N PRO A 133 -18.85 -2.67 -1.13
CA PRO A 133 -19.52 -3.59 -0.21
C PRO A 133 -18.78 -3.68 1.13
N ARG A 134 -19.53 -3.57 2.23
CA ARG A 134 -19.01 -3.75 3.57
C ARG A 134 -18.66 -5.22 3.80
N ASP A 135 -17.52 -5.47 4.48
CA ASP A 135 -17.07 -6.82 4.82
C ASP A 135 -16.60 -6.89 6.28
N THR A 136 -17.48 -7.37 7.16
CA THR A 136 -17.21 -7.43 8.60
C THR A 136 -16.07 -8.39 8.97
N ALA A 137 -15.81 -9.41 8.16
CA ALA A 137 -14.68 -10.32 8.38
C ALA A 137 -13.35 -9.59 8.10
N MET A 138 -13.29 -8.80 7.04
CA MET A 138 -12.12 -7.98 6.72
C MET A 138 -11.95 -6.81 7.69
N VAL A 139 -13.04 -6.17 8.15
CA VAL A 139 -12.98 -5.17 9.24
C VAL A 139 -12.33 -5.79 10.48
N ARG A 140 -12.80 -6.96 10.92
CA ARG A 140 -12.23 -7.67 12.07
C ARG A 140 -10.75 -7.98 11.84
N LYS A 141 -10.40 -8.54 10.68
CA LYS A 141 -9.01 -8.87 10.32
C LYS A 141 -8.07 -7.67 10.53
N TYR A 142 -8.41 -6.51 9.96
CA TYR A 142 -7.53 -5.34 10.00
C TYR A 142 -7.53 -4.65 11.37
N TYR A 143 -8.68 -4.57 12.04
CA TYR A 143 -8.76 -4.00 13.37
C TYR A 143 -8.04 -4.88 14.42
N ASP A 144 -8.09 -6.20 14.30
CA ASP A 144 -7.31 -7.11 15.15
C ASP A 144 -5.80 -6.95 14.91
N LEU A 145 -5.37 -6.67 13.67
CA LEU A 145 -3.98 -6.32 13.39
C LEU A 145 -3.57 -5.01 14.08
N LEU A 146 -4.41 -3.97 14.04
CA LEU A 146 -4.16 -2.72 14.75
C LEU A 146 -4.05 -2.89 16.26
N LEU A 147 -4.90 -3.73 16.86
CA LEU A 147 -4.86 -4.01 18.31
C LEU A 147 -3.53 -4.65 18.73
N LYS A 148 -2.90 -5.44 17.85
CA LYS A 148 -1.61 -6.09 18.11
C LYS A 148 -0.41 -5.16 17.90
N GLU A 149 -0.58 -4.05 17.19
CA GLU A 149 0.51 -3.12 16.92
C GLU A 149 0.88 -2.31 18.18
N PRO A 150 2.14 -2.35 18.63
CA PRO A 150 2.55 -1.64 19.85
C PRO A 150 2.51 -0.12 19.69
N LYS A 151 2.65 0.40 18.47
CA LYS A 151 2.64 1.84 18.17
C LYS A 151 1.25 2.46 18.14
N VAL A 152 0.18 1.66 18.19
CA VAL A 152 -1.20 2.19 18.22
C VAL A 152 -1.50 2.68 19.64
N PRO A 153 -1.91 3.96 19.82
CA PRO A 153 -2.25 4.52 21.12
C PRO A 153 -3.35 3.74 21.85
N ALA A 154 -3.29 3.71 23.18
CA ALA A 154 -4.26 2.98 24.01
C ALA A 154 -5.71 3.44 23.78
N GLU A 155 -5.91 4.75 23.63
CA GLU A 155 -7.24 5.32 23.35
C GLU A 155 -7.79 4.80 22.02
N LYS A 156 -6.99 4.82 20.95
CA LYS A 156 -7.39 4.27 19.66
C LYS A 156 -7.69 2.75 19.75
N LYS A 157 -6.92 2.00 20.54
CA LYS A 157 -7.23 0.57 20.79
C LYS A 157 -8.56 0.39 21.50
N LYS A 158 -8.92 1.27 22.43
CA LYS A 158 -10.23 1.27 23.08
C LYS A 158 -11.36 1.50 22.09
N ASP A 159 -11.23 2.49 21.19
CA ASP A 159 -12.22 2.78 20.16
C ASP A 159 -12.40 1.62 19.17
N ILE A 160 -11.29 1.01 18.75
CA ILE A 160 -11.31 -0.18 17.89
C ILE A 160 -12.04 -1.34 18.57
N LYS A 161 -11.79 -1.61 19.87
CA LYS A 161 -12.49 -2.67 20.63
C LYS A 161 -13.99 -2.36 20.73
N ALA A 162 -14.37 -1.11 21.02
CA ALA A 162 -15.76 -0.69 21.07
C ALA A 162 -16.45 -0.89 19.70
N ARG A 163 -15.76 -0.53 18.60
CA ARG A 163 -16.29 -0.76 17.24
C ARG A 163 -16.44 -2.24 16.93
N LEU A 164 -15.45 -3.08 17.26
CA LEU A 164 -15.48 -4.53 17.03
C LEU A 164 -16.61 -5.23 17.79
N ALA A 165 -16.98 -4.72 18.97
CA ALA A 165 -18.10 -5.23 19.77
C ALA A 165 -19.47 -4.94 19.12
N ARG A 166 -19.56 -4.03 18.18
CA ARG A 166 -20.78 -3.57 17.54
C ARG A 166 -20.70 -3.64 16.00
N LEU A 167 -20.06 -4.69 15.47
CA LEU A 167 -19.99 -4.94 14.02
C LEU A 167 -21.34 -5.40 13.43
N ASP A 168 -22.34 -5.71 14.26
CA ASP A 168 -23.74 -5.88 13.87
C ASP A 168 -24.34 -4.61 13.24
N LEU A 169 -23.87 -3.44 13.65
CA LEU A 169 -24.29 -2.15 13.12
C LEU A 169 -23.44 -1.71 11.93
N THR A 170 -24.05 -0.98 11.00
CA THR A 170 -23.28 -0.17 10.05
C THR A 170 -22.45 0.88 10.77
N PHE A 171 -21.42 1.44 10.14
CA PHE A 171 -20.61 2.50 10.77
C PHE A 171 -21.46 3.72 11.13
N GLU A 172 -22.37 4.14 10.25
CA GLU A 172 -23.30 5.25 10.49
C GLU A 172 -24.22 4.99 11.70
N ALA A 173 -24.84 3.81 11.77
CA ALA A 173 -25.69 3.44 12.89
C ALA A 173 -24.90 3.38 14.22
N TYR A 174 -23.67 2.93 14.17
CA TYR A 174 -22.77 2.91 15.32
C TYR A 174 -22.48 4.33 15.84
N ILE A 175 -22.15 5.27 14.96
CA ILE A 175 -21.90 6.68 15.33
C ILE A 175 -23.16 7.35 15.89
N LEU A 176 -24.31 7.12 15.26
CA LEU A 176 -25.59 7.66 15.74
C LEU A 176 -25.92 7.18 17.16
N ASN A 177 -25.70 5.89 17.43
CA ASN A 177 -25.95 5.32 18.77
C ASN A 177 -24.99 5.90 19.83
N GLN A 178 -23.73 6.15 19.50
CA GLN A 178 -22.81 6.81 20.42
C GLN A 178 -23.24 8.22 20.77
N ASN A 179 -23.64 9.01 19.78
CA ASN A 179 -24.09 10.39 19.98
C ASN A 179 -25.41 10.47 20.78
N SER A 180 -26.33 9.53 20.56
CA SER A 180 -27.59 9.44 21.32
C SER A 180 -27.36 9.13 22.82
N GLY A 181 -26.35 8.29 23.12
CA GLY A 181 -25.94 7.98 24.50
C GLY A 181 -25.31 9.18 25.23
N LEU A 182 -24.66 10.09 24.52
CA LEU A 182 -24.10 11.33 25.09
C LEU A 182 -25.18 12.38 25.39
N ILE A 183 -26.23 12.46 24.58
CA ILE A 183 -27.34 13.39 24.77
C ILE A 183 -28.21 12.96 25.96
N GLY A 184 -28.32 11.66 26.25
CA GLY A 184 -29.07 11.10 27.37
C GLY A 184 -28.43 11.24 28.76
N GLN A 185 -27.16 11.63 28.86
CA GLN A 185 -26.44 11.81 30.12
C GLN A 185 -26.34 13.28 30.57
N GLY A 186 -26.95 14.21 29.83
CA GLY A 186 -26.91 15.66 30.10
C GLY A 186 -28.18 16.23 30.76
N ASN A 187 -29.05 15.42 31.40
CA ASN A 187 -30.22 15.87 32.17
C ASN A 187 -30.09 15.46 33.62
#